data_0561c43acd6c78787d8e8a6ee7aed096
#
_entry.id   0561c43acd6c78787d8e8a6ee7aed096
#
_cell.length_a   1.000
_cell.length_b   1.000
_cell.length_c   1.000
_cell.angle_alpha   90.00
_cell.angle_beta   90.00
_cell.angle_gamma   90.00
#
_symmetry.space_group_name_H-M   'P 1'
#
loop_
_entity.id
_entity.type
_entity.pdbx_description
1 polymer ?
#
loop_
_entity_poly.entity_id
_entity_poly.type
_entity_poly.pdbx_seq_one_letter_code
_entity_poly.pdbx_strand_id
1 'polypeptide(L)'
;MRILYGVNGEGMGHATRSQVVVESLLERHEVHVVASGAAYSYLSGVLPDVEEIMGAKFVMEDGEIRRWATVRQNLSDAAGGAPKSIRRWIEMTRAWAPDVVVTDFEPLSAIYARVARAPLIAVDNINMLDRCRHDAEILAGHRDDYAIARAVTRSMVPNAVRYIVTTFFRPPLAKNQTTLVQPILRNAIVAAEPVEGEHLVVYSSGEENAMAALRASGVPCRVYGMRGGPAEGTTDGNLEFKPRSNEGFVEDLRTARGVVAGGGFSLMSEAVYLGKPMLAMPLFGQFEQTLNARYLEREGYGVAASELTEDVLERFLGGLDGFRDRLAGYEQDGNGATLRTIEERIEVAADSRPADLRRARRRSRTPPVGRQREQANEDGVS
;
A
#
# COMPACT_ATOMS: atom_id res chain seq x y z
N MET A 1 -3.06 -22.98 9.07
CA MET A 1 -3.13 -22.07 10.24
C MET A 1 -4.27 -21.08 10.05
N ARG A 2 -4.70 -20.40 11.12
CA ARG A 2 -5.64 -19.26 11.07
C ARG A 2 -4.86 -17.96 11.13
N ILE A 3 -5.02 -17.12 10.13
CA ILE A 3 -4.30 -15.86 9.98
C ILE A 3 -5.32 -14.72 9.97
N LEU A 4 -5.21 -13.78 10.91
CA LEU A 4 -5.93 -12.51 10.83
C LEU A 4 -5.06 -11.53 10.04
N TYR A 5 -5.57 -10.99 8.93
CA TYR A 5 -4.85 -10.05 8.08
C TYR A 5 -5.51 -8.67 8.10
N GLY A 6 -4.84 -7.68 8.68
CA GLY A 6 -5.33 -6.30 8.76
C GLY A 6 -4.79 -5.43 7.64
N VAL A 7 -5.66 -4.69 6.96
CA VAL A 7 -5.31 -3.83 5.83
C VAL A 7 -5.73 -2.39 6.10
N ASN A 8 -4.78 -1.46 5.97
CA ASN A 8 -5.04 -0.04 6.10
C ASN A 8 -6.01 0.45 5.01
N GLY A 9 -6.99 1.26 5.41
CA GLY A 9 -8.04 1.77 4.53
C GLY A 9 -7.65 2.93 3.62
N GLU A 10 -6.49 3.54 3.85
CA GLU A 10 -6.02 4.72 3.14
C GLU A 10 -5.26 4.34 1.85
N GLY A 11 -5.90 4.61 0.71
CA GLY A 11 -5.31 4.41 -0.62
C GLY A 11 -5.35 2.97 -1.15
N MET A 12 -5.36 2.86 -2.47
CA MET A 12 -5.46 1.58 -3.17
C MET A 12 -4.21 0.70 -3.07
N GLY A 13 -3.05 1.31 -2.79
CA GLY A 13 -1.78 0.58 -2.72
C GLY A 13 -1.74 -0.50 -1.64
N HIS A 14 -2.35 -0.25 -0.48
CA HIS A 14 -2.50 -1.26 0.58
C HIS A 14 -3.43 -2.40 0.14
N ALA A 15 -4.55 -2.06 -0.46
CA ALA A 15 -5.53 -3.05 -0.91
C ALA A 15 -4.97 -4.00 -1.98
N THR A 16 -4.36 -3.45 -3.02
CA THR A 16 -3.86 -4.25 -4.16
C THR A 16 -2.70 -5.16 -3.79
N ARG A 17 -1.74 -4.70 -2.97
CA ARG A 17 -0.65 -5.59 -2.53
C ARG A 17 -1.11 -6.62 -1.50
N SER A 18 -2.04 -6.24 -0.61
CA SER A 18 -2.61 -7.18 0.36
C SER A 18 -3.43 -8.27 -0.30
N GLN A 19 -4.15 -7.98 -1.41
CA GLN A 19 -4.82 -8.99 -2.21
C GLN A 19 -3.83 -10.09 -2.64
N VAL A 20 -2.69 -9.73 -3.21
CA VAL A 20 -1.67 -10.68 -3.68
C VAL A 20 -1.15 -11.57 -2.55
N VAL A 21 -0.86 -10.98 -1.38
CA VAL A 21 -0.40 -11.74 -0.22
C VAL A 21 -1.48 -12.68 0.30
N VAL A 22 -2.72 -12.17 0.44
CA VAL A 22 -3.84 -12.97 0.96
C VAL A 22 -4.20 -14.11 0.02
N GLU A 23 -4.24 -13.87 -1.30
CA GLU A 23 -4.47 -14.94 -2.29
C GLU A 23 -3.44 -16.06 -2.15
N SER A 24 -2.16 -15.73 -2.04
CA SER A 24 -1.10 -16.72 -1.79
C SER A 24 -1.26 -17.46 -0.47
N LEU A 25 -1.63 -16.77 0.61
CA LEU A 25 -1.83 -17.40 1.92
C LEU A 25 -3.08 -18.32 1.96
N LEU A 26 -4.13 -17.98 1.21
CA LEU A 26 -5.36 -18.79 1.12
C LEU A 26 -5.13 -20.16 0.50
N GLU A 27 -4.06 -20.35 -0.28
CA GLU A 27 -3.72 -21.68 -0.83
C GLU A 27 -3.45 -22.72 0.25
N ARG A 28 -2.96 -22.29 1.42
CA ARG A 28 -2.47 -23.19 2.50
C ARG A 28 -3.04 -22.88 3.89
N HIS A 29 -3.70 -21.75 4.06
CA HIS A 29 -4.14 -21.22 5.35
C HIS A 29 -5.59 -20.76 5.30
N GLU A 30 -6.22 -20.71 6.48
CA GLU A 30 -7.50 -20.03 6.70
C GLU A 30 -7.20 -18.56 7.04
N VAL A 31 -7.60 -17.64 6.16
CA VAL A 31 -7.30 -16.22 6.30
C VAL A 31 -8.60 -15.45 6.48
N HIS A 32 -8.69 -14.67 7.55
CA HIS A 32 -9.74 -13.69 7.78
C HIS A 32 -9.15 -12.28 7.61
N VAL A 33 -9.71 -11.51 6.68
CA VAL A 33 -9.22 -10.17 6.36
C VAL A 33 -10.08 -9.14 7.06
N VAL A 34 -9.43 -8.15 7.67
CA VAL A 34 -10.10 -6.96 8.22
C VAL A 34 -9.55 -5.73 7.52
N ALA A 35 -10.45 -4.89 7.03
CA ALA A 35 -10.10 -3.70 6.29
C ALA A 35 -11.09 -2.56 6.54
N SER A 36 -10.72 -1.34 6.20
CA SER A 36 -11.58 -0.17 6.29
C SER A 36 -11.59 0.63 4.99
N GLY A 37 -12.57 1.53 4.83
CA GLY A 37 -12.59 2.52 3.75
C GLY A 37 -12.42 1.94 2.35
N ALA A 38 -11.53 2.53 1.55
CA ALA A 38 -11.30 2.12 0.15
C ALA A 38 -10.76 0.68 0.05
N ALA A 39 -9.94 0.25 1.00
CA ALA A 39 -9.41 -1.11 1.01
C ALA A 39 -10.52 -2.13 1.25
N TYR A 40 -11.45 -1.87 2.18
CA TYR A 40 -12.61 -2.74 2.38
C TYR A 40 -13.47 -2.83 1.12
N SER A 41 -13.83 -1.68 0.53
CA SER A 41 -14.67 -1.65 -0.67
C SER A 41 -14.08 -2.45 -1.83
N TYR A 42 -12.76 -2.44 -1.98
CA TYR A 42 -12.07 -3.20 -3.01
C TYR A 42 -11.97 -4.69 -2.65
N LEU A 43 -11.43 -5.00 -1.47
CA LEU A 43 -11.11 -6.37 -1.08
C LEU A 43 -12.35 -7.25 -0.89
N SER A 44 -13.46 -6.68 -0.41
CA SER A 44 -14.73 -7.40 -0.27
C SER A 44 -15.33 -7.89 -1.60
N GLY A 45 -14.93 -7.27 -2.72
CA GLY A 45 -15.32 -7.70 -4.06
C GLY A 45 -14.44 -8.79 -4.66
N VAL A 46 -13.24 -9.02 -4.13
CA VAL A 46 -12.24 -9.91 -4.73
C VAL A 46 -11.77 -11.04 -3.80
N LEU A 47 -11.95 -10.93 -2.50
CA LEU A 47 -11.58 -11.95 -1.51
C LEU A 47 -12.81 -12.54 -0.81
N PRO A 48 -12.76 -13.82 -0.38
CA PRO A 48 -13.95 -14.52 0.13
C PRO A 48 -14.38 -14.13 1.55
N ASP A 49 -13.47 -13.68 2.41
CA ASP A 49 -13.73 -13.43 3.85
C ASP A 49 -13.09 -12.11 4.28
N VAL A 50 -13.82 -11.01 4.08
CA VAL A 50 -13.39 -9.65 4.43
C VAL A 50 -14.42 -9.00 5.34
N GLU A 51 -14.01 -8.58 6.52
CA GLU A 51 -14.82 -7.86 7.49
C GLU A 51 -14.47 -6.37 7.50
N GLU A 52 -15.49 -5.52 7.51
CA GLU A 52 -15.29 -4.07 7.66
C GLU A 52 -15.00 -3.71 9.11
N ILE A 53 -13.92 -2.99 9.31
CA ILE A 53 -13.54 -2.43 10.60
C ILE A 53 -13.49 -0.90 10.54
N MET A 54 -13.52 -0.27 11.70
CA MET A 54 -13.30 1.18 11.79
C MET A 54 -11.82 1.48 11.57
N GLY A 55 -11.49 2.15 10.45
CA GLY A 55 -10.13 2.57 10.14
C GLY A 55 -9.67 3.78 10.94
N ALA A 56 -8.37 3.94 11.09
CA ALA A 56 -7.79 5.22 11.50
C ALA A 56 -8.03 6.23 10.36
N LYS A 57 -8.65 7.38 10.69
CA LYS A 57 -8.93 8.44 9.71
C LYS A 57 -7.81 9.48 9.77
N PHE A 58 -7.28 9.85 8.62
CA PHE A 58 -6.44 11.02 8.48
C PHE A 58 -7.28 12.20 8.01
N VAL A 59 -7.26 13.31 8.77
CA VAL A 59 -7.95 14.54 8.36
C VAL A 59 -7.07 15.25 7.34
N MET A 60 -7.57 15.35 6.11
CA MET A 60 -6.95 16.10 5.03
C MET A 60 -7.74 17.39 4.80
N GLU A 61 -7.07 18.53 4.82
CA GLU A 61 -7.59 19.82 4.39
C GLU A 61 -6.62 20.40 3.37
N ASP A 62 -7.14 20.85 2.22
CA ASP A 62 -6.35 21.45 1.12
C ASP A 62 -5.16 20.59 0.64
N GLY A 63 -5.33 19.25 0.64
CA GLY A 63 -4.27 18.33 0.26
C GLY A 63 -3.23 18.06 1.35
N GLU A 64 -3.35 18.65 2.53
CA GLU A 64 -2.45 18.48 3.67
C GLU A 64 -3.04 17.60 4.76
N ILE A 65 -2.22 16.74 5.36
CA ILE A 65 -2.62 15.99 6.56
C ILE A 65 -2.54 16.90 7.78
N ARG A 66 -3.69 17.27 8.33
CA ARG A 66 -3.79 18.02 9.60
C ARG A 66 -3.52 17.10 10.79
N ARG A 67 -2.26 17.01 11.21
CA ARG A 67 -1.75 16.09 12.24
C ARG A 67 -2.56 16.15 13.54
N TRP A 68 -2.80 17.35 14.08
CA TRP A 68 -3.56 17.55 15.31
C TRP A 68 -5.06 17.30 15.13
N ALA A 69 -5.62 17.61 13.96
CA ALA A 69 -7.00 17.31 13.62
C ALA A 69 -7.21 15.80 13.51
N THR A 70 -6.27 15.08 12.89
CA THR A 70 -6.27 13.62 12.79
C THR A 70 -6.24 12.96 14.18
N VAL A 71 -5.34 13.38 15.08
CA VAL A 71 -5.26 12.86 16.45
C VAL A 71 -6.56 13.14 17.21
N ARG A 72 -7.08 14.37 17.10
CA ARG A 72 -8.32 14.78 17.77
C ARG A 72 -9.54 14.02 17.24
N GLN A 73 -9.64 13.81 15.93
CA GLN A 73 -10.71 13.06 15.30
C GLN A 73 -10.71 11.60 15.75
N ASN A 74 -9.57 10.93 15.71
CA ASN A 74 -9.44 9.56 16.15
C ASN A 74 -9.73 9.38 17.65
N LEU A 75 -9.35 10.35 18.50
CA LEU A 75 -9.71 10.36 19.91
C LEU A 75 -11.20 10.63 20.13
N SER A 76 -11.82 11.53 19.36
CA SER A 76 -13.25 11.83 19.39
C SER A 76 -14.08 10.63 18.94
N ASP A 77 -13.70 9.96 17.86
CA ASP A 77 -14.35 8.75 17.37
C ASP A 77 -14.22 7.60 18.40
N ALA A 78 -13.08 7.49 19.08
CA ALA A 78 -12.88 6.57 20.19
C ALA A 78 -13.80 6.88 21.40
N ALA A 79 -14.07 8.15 21.69
CA ALA A 79 -14.97 8.56 22.78
C ALA A 79 -16.46 8.42 22.42
N GLY A 80 -16.81 8.49 21.14
CA GLY A 80 -18.19 8.54 20.64
C GLY A 80 -18.93 7.18 20.47
N GLY A 81 -18.35 6.05 20.93
CA GLY A 81 -19.00 4.73 20.83
C GLY A 81 -18.12 3.66 20.14
N ALA A 82 -17.00 4.06 19.53
CA ALA A 82 -15.97 3.17 19.01
C ALA A 82 -15.52 2.08 19.99
N PRO A 83 -15.39 2.33 21.32
CA PRO A 83 -14.98 1.30 22.27
C PRO A 83 -15.88 0.07 22.29
N LYS A 84 -17.21 0.22 22.08
CA LYS A 84 -18.13 -0.93 22.11
C LYS A 84 -18.04 -1.79 20.85
N SER A 85 -17.94 -1.16 19.66
CA SER A 85 -17.76 -1.88 18.39
C SER A 85 -16.39 -2.55 18.31
N ILE A 86 -15.33 -1.86 18.73
CA ILE A 86 -13.98 -2.43 18.83
C ILE A 86 -13.96 -3.61 19.81
N ARG A 87 -14.57 -3.46 20.97
CA ARG A 87 -14.64 -4.54 21.98
C ARG A 87 -15.40 -5.75 21.43
N ARG A 88 -16.55 -5.55 20.81
CA ARG A 88 -17.33 -6.62 20.17
C ARG A 88 -16.53 -7.31 19.08
N TRP A 89 -15.85 -6.56 18.22
CA TRP A 89 -14.97 -7.11 17.18
C TRP A 89 -13.83 -7.95 17.79
N ILE A 90 -13.17 -7.45 18.82
CA ILE A 90 -12.13 -8.21 19.54
C ILE A 90 -12.69 -9.51 20.13
N GLU A 91 -13.88 -9.48 20.71
CA GLU A 91 -14.53 -10.66 21.30
C GLU A 91 -14.88 -11.70 20.23
N MET A 92 -15.43 -11.28 19.09
CA MET A 92 -15.74 -12.16 17.95
C MET A 92 -14.48 -12.77 17.34
N THR A 93 -13.48 -11.95 17.03
CA THR A 93 -12.22 -12.41 16.47
C THR A 93 -11.44 -13.28 17.44
N ARG A 94 -11.60 -13.05 18.74
CA ARG A 94 -11.01 -13.89 19.80
C ARG A 94 -11.59 -15.29 19.84
N ALA A 95 -12.88 -15.45 19.54
CA ALA A 95 -13.52 -16.77 19.41
C ALA A 95 -12.96 -17.55 18.22
N TRP A 96 -12.67 -16.88 17.11
CA TRP A 96 -12.01 -17.48 15.94
C TRP A 96 -10.54 -17.86 16.22
N ALA A 97 -9.87 -17.14 17.12
CA ALA A 97 -8.55 -17.46 17.66
C ALA A 97 -7.44 -17.65 16.62
N PRO A 98 -7.02 -16.60 15.90
CA PRO A 98 -5.94 -16.67 14.91
C PRO A 98 -4.62 -17.14 15.51
N ASP A 99 -3.84 -17.91 14.75
CA ASP A 99 -2.50 -18.35 15.13
C ASP A 99 -1.48 -17.23 15.03
N VAL A 100 -1.62 -16.37 14.02
CA VAL A 100 -0.78 -15.21 13.73
C VAL A 100 -1.65 -14.05 13.28
N VAL A 101 -1.24 -12.84 13.58
CA VAL A 101 -1.80 -11.61 13.02
C VAL A 101 -0.79 -11.01 12.06
N VAL A 102 -1.21 -10.72 10.85
CA VAL A 102 -0.45 -9.97 9.86
C VAL A 102 -1.11 -8.60 9.70
N THR A 103 -0.32 -7.56 9.59
CA THR A 103 -0.83 -6.20 9.37
C THR A 103 -0.12 -5.51 8.23
N ASP A 104 -0.87 -4.96 7.29
CA ASP A 104 -0.40 -3.97 6.34
C ASP A 104 -0.76 -2.57 6.88
N PHE A 105 0.02 -2.14 7.86
CA PHE A 105 -0.05 -0.84 8.52
C PHE A 105 -1.44 -0.52 9.12
N GLU A 106 -2.18 -1.55 9.56
CA GLU A 106 -3.51 -1.42 10.15
C GLU A 106 -3.41 -1.53 11.69
N PRO A 107 -3.75 -0.45 12.45
CA PRO A 107 -3.49 -0.40 13.89
C PRO A 107 -4.41 -1.25 14.75
N LEU A 108 -5.69 -1.50 14.36
CA LEU A 108 -6.59 -2.31 15.17
C LEU A 108 -6.18 -3.77 15.21
N SER A 109 -5.65 -4.31 14.11
CA SER A 109 -5.07 -5.65 14.08
C SER A 109 -3.85 -5.77 14.99
N ALA A 110 -3.03 -4.71 15.09
CA ALA A 110 -1.91 -4.66 16.02
C ALA A 110 -2.38 -4.61 17.49
N ILE A 111 -3.43 -3.85 17.79
CA ILE A 111 -4.08 -3.82 19.11
C ILE A 111 -4.65 -5.21 19.44
N TYR A 112 -5.34 -5.82 18.51
CA TYR A 112 -5.89 -7.17 18.66
C TYR A 112 -4.78 -8.19 18.98
N ALA A 113 -3.69 -8.20 18.21
CA ALA A 113 -2.56 -9.10 18.43
C ALA A 113 -2.04 -9.02 19.87
N ARG A 114 -1.92 -7.79 20.40
CA ARG A 114 -1.52 -7.54 21.79
C ARG A 114 -2.51 -8.11 22.81
N VAL A 115 -3.81 -7.84 22.64
CA VAL A 115 -4.87 -8.32 23.56
C VAL A 115 -5.00 -9.83 23.52
N ALA A 116 -4.91 -10.43 22.33
CA ALA A 116 -5.02 -11.88 22.14
C ALA A 116 -3.70 -12.62 22.41
N ARG A 117 -2.62 -11.92 22.72
CA ARG A 117 -1.26 -12.46 22.84
C ARG A 117 -0.89 -13.31 21.61
N ALA A 118 -1.28 -12.85 20.43
CA ALA A 118 -0.92 -13.44 19.16
C ALA A 118 0.37 -12.80 18.62
N PRO A 119 1.27 -13.55 17.98
CA PRO A 119 2.40 -12.95 17.30
C PRO A 119 1.89 -12.02 16.18
N LEU A 120 2.49 -10.82 16.09
CA LEU A 120 2.20 -9.81 15.07
C LEU A 120 3.34 -9.76 14.06
N ILE A 121 3.01 -9.80 12.78
CA ILE A 121 3.94 -9.55 11.67
C ILE A 121 3.46 -8.33 10.92
N ALA A 122 4.34 -7.35 10.69
CA ALA A 122 4.08 -6.21 9.84
C ALA A 122 4.62 -6.47 8.43
N VAL A 123 3.81 -6.22 7.40
CA VAL A 123 4.18 -6.34 5.99
C VAL A 123 3.77 -5.07 5.28
N ASP A 124 4.69 -4.14 5.12
CA ASP A 124 4.43 -2.83 4.49
C ASP A 124 5.73 -2.13 4.05
N ASN A 125 5.61 -0.99 3.38
CA ASN A 125 6.73 -0.11 3.05
C ASN A 125 6.99 0.91 4.17
N ILE A 126 5.93 1.41 4.83
CA ILE A 126 5.97 2.58 5.72
C ILE A 126 6.90 2.34 6.93
N ASN A 127 6.95 1.13 7.43
CA ASN A 127 7.83 0.77 8.55
C ASN A 127 9.32 0.99 8.27
N MET A 128 9.75 1.20 7.01
CA MET A 128 11.13 1.57 6.74
C MET A 128 11.54 2.87 7.44
N LEU A 129 10.61 3.81 7.66
CA LEU A 129 10.85 5.05 8.41
C LEU A 129 11.41 4.81 9.81
N ASP A 130 10.99 3.75 10.49
CA ASP A 130 11.46 3.40 11.85
C ASP A 130 12.49 2.28 11.87
N ARG A 131 12.52 1.43 10.84
CA ARG A 131 13.32 0.19 10.82
C ARG A 131 14.66 0.32 10.11
N CYS A 132 14.83 1.38 9.30
CA CYS A 132 16.04 1.62 8.52
C CYS A 132 16.75 2.91 8.94
N ARG A 133 18.02 3.06 8.51
CA ARG A 133 18.79 4.31 8.60
C ARG A 133 18.75 4.99 7.25
N HIS A 134 18.57 6.29 7.28
CA HIS A 134 18.54 7.11 6.08
C HIS A 134 19.67 8.15 6.16
N ASP A 135 20.38 8.32 5.06
CA ASP A 135 21.50 9.23 4.94
C ASP A 135 21.05 10.69 5.09
N ALA A 136 21.99 11.55 5.48
CA ALA A 136 21.72 12.97 5.68
C ALA A 136 21.20 13.67 4.42
N GLU A 137 21.63 13.23 3.23
CA GLU A 137 21.18 13.73 1.93
C GLU A 137 19.70 13.39 1.67
N ILE A 138 19.30 12.15 1.96
CA ILE A 138 17.91 11.70 1.84
C ILE A 138 16.99 12.49 2.79
N LEU A 139 17.49 12.89 3.94
CA LEU A 139 16.73 13.66 4.96
C LEU A 139 16.90 15.18 4.84
N ALA A 140 17.70 15.68 3.88
CA ALA A 140 18.00 17.12 3.76
C ALA A 140 16.72 17.95 3.60
N GLY A 141 16.56 18.99 4.41
CA GLY A 141 15.39 19.88 4.42
C GLY A 141 14.12 19.30 5.08
N HIS A 142 14.11 18.01 5.51
CA HIS A 142 12.90 17.34 6.03
C HIS A 142 13.15 16.55 7.33
N ARG A 143 14.15 16.91 8.13
CA ARG A 143 14.48 16.17 9.36
C ARG A 143 13.34 16.16 10.38
N ASP A 144 12.61 17.25 10.49
CA ASP A 144 11.50 17.36 11.43
C ASP A 144 10.29 16.54 10.95
N ASP A 145 10.00 16.58 9.64
CA ASP A 145 8.96 15.75 9.03
C ASP A 145 9.25 14.26 9.20
N TYR A 146 10.52 13.88 8.98
CA TYR A 146 10.98 12.51 9.22
C TYR A 146 10.79 12.10 10.68
N ALA A 147 11.19 12.95 11.65
CA ALA A 147 11.07 12.64 13.06
C ALA A 147 9.62 12.38 13.47
N ILE A 148 8.69 13.19 12.95
CA ILE A 148 7.25 13.05 13.19
C ILE A 148 6.70 11.81 12.50
N ALA A 149 6.98 11.62 11.20
CA ALA A 149 6.51 10.46 10.44
C ALA A 149 7.00 9.16 11.08
N ARG A 150 8.26 9.11 11.52
CA ARG A 150 8.85 7.99 12.25
C ARG A 150 8.13 7.70 13.57
N ALA A 151 7.81 8.74 14.34
CA ALA A 151 7.10 8.59 15.62
C ALA A 151 5.69 8.05 15.41
N VAL A 152 4.96 8.56 14.40
CA VAL A 152 3.64 8.06 14.02
C VAL A 152 3.74 6.59 13.59
N THR A 153 4.64 6.25 12.66
CA THR A 153 4.84 4.88 12.19
C THR A 153 5.06 3.90 13.34
N ARG A 154 5.92 4.27 14.29
CA ARG A 154 6.20 3.44 15.48
C ARG A 154 4.97 3.25 16.37
N SER A 155 4.08 4.23 16.44
CA SER A 155 2.87 4.16 17.28
C SER A 155 1.76 3.32 16.65
N MET A 156 1.70 3.25 15.31
CA MET A 156 0.65 2.54 14.58
C MET A 156 0.81 1.01 14.65
N VAL A 157 2.04 0.52 14.50
CA VAL A 157 2.33 -0.93 14.54
C VAL A 157 3.46 -1.22 15.53
N PRO A 158 3.21 -1.10 16.84
CA PRO A 158 4.23 -1.35 17.85
C PRO A 158 4.45 -2.85 18.08
N ASN A 159 5.71 -3.22 18.40
CA ASN A 159 6.07 -4.54 18.94
C ASN A 159 5.71 -5.74 18.05
N ALA A 160 5.73 -5.60 16.73
CA ALA A 160 5.67 -6.75 15.84
C ALA A 160 6.92 -7.63 16.06
N VAL A 161 6.70 -8.95 16.08
CA VAL A 161 7.81 -9.92 16.23
C VAL A 161 8.69 -9.96 14.99
N ARG A 162 8.15 -9.56 13.83
CA ARG A 162 8.87 -9.36 12.57
C ARG A 162 8.28 -8.18 11.81
N TYR A 163 9.15 -7.44 11.14
CA TYR A 163 8.82 -6.38 10.19
C TYR A 163 9.39 -6.78 8.83
N ILE A 164 8.52 -7.05 7.89
CA ILE A 164 8.87 -7.35 6.50
C ILE A 164 8.61 -6.07 5.71
N VAL A 165 9.69 -5.39 5.37
CA VAL A 165 9.62 -4.08 4.70
C VAL A 165 9.81 -4.27 3.22
N THR A 166 8.77 -3.98 2.45
CA THR A 166 8.81 -4.04 0.99
C THR A 166 9.50 -2.81 0.42
N THR A 167 10.49 -3.00 -0.45
CA THR A 167 11.29 -1.90 -0.99
C THR A 167 12.03 -2.31 -2.26
N PHE A 168 12.19 -1.38 -3.23
CA PHE A 168 13.04 -1.54 -4.41
C PHE A 168 14.47 -1.00 -4.21
N PHE A 169 14.74 -0.36 -3.09
CA PHE A 169 16.07 0.12 -2.69
C PHE A 169 16.48 -0.50 -1.35
N ARG A 170 17.76 -0.42 -0.97
CA ARG A 170 18.32 -1.20 0.15
C ARG A 170 18.98 -0.32 1.21
N PRO A 171 18.22 0.43 2.04
CA PRO A 171 18.80 1.20 3.13
C PRO A 171 19.35 0.29 4.23
N PRO A 172 20.41 0.70 4.95
CA PRO A 172 20.92 -0.07 6.07
C PRO A 172 19.88 -0.25 7.18
N LEU A 173 19.82 -1.42 7.76
CA LEU A 173 18.93 -1.71 8.88
C LEU A 173 19.35 -0.94 10.14
N ALA A 174 18.36 -0.34 10.81
CA ALA A 174 18.52 0.31 12.11
C ALA A 174 18.15 -0.62 13.28
N LYS A 175 17.28 -1.60 13.02
CA LYS A 175 16.71 -2.46 14.06
C LYS A 175 16.68 -3.91 13.63
N ASN A 176 16.95 -4.80 14.58
CA ASN A 176 16.75 -6.23 14.43
C ASN A 176 15.28 -6.57 14.15
N GLN A 177 14.98 -7.81 13.81
CA GLN A 177 13.63 -8.31 13.48
C GLN A 177 13.05 -7.67 12.21
N THR A 178 13.90 -7.07 11.37
CA THR A 178 13.54 -6.45 10.10
C THR A 178 14.13 -7.27 8.95
N THR A 179 13.31 -7.53 7.95
CA THR A 179 13.72 -8.14 6.69
C THR A 179 13.30 -7.22 5.55
N LEU A 180 14.24 -6.82 4.69
CA LEU A 180 13.90 -6.10 3.47
C LEU A 180 13.61 -7.12 2.37
N VAL A 181 12.47 -6.96 1.73
CA VAL A 181 12.03 -7.79 0.59
C VAL A 181 11.72 -6.90 -0.61
N GLN A 182 11.65 -7.51 -1.78
CA GLN A 182 11.23 -6.81 -2.99
C GLN A 182 9.75 -6.39 -2.90
N PRO A 183 9.32 -5.37 -3.65
CA PRO A 183 7.93 -4.94 -3.67
C PRO A 183 6.97 -6.06 -4.02
N ILE A 184 5.75 -5.97 -3.49
CA ILE A 184 4.64 -6.84 -3.87
C ILE A 184 3.89 -6.15 -5.00
N LEU A 185 3.81 -6.82 -6.14
CA LEU A 185 3.26 -6.31 -7.39
C LEU A 185 1.91 -6.98 -7.69
N ARG A 186 0.98 -6.25 -8.29
CA ARG A 186 -0.25 -6.85 -8.82
C ARG A 186 0.08 -7.95 -9.84
N ASN A 187 -0.68 -9.04 -9.84
CA ASN A 187 -0.45 -10.16 -10.76
C ASN A 187 -0.47 -9.71 -12.23
N ALA A 188 -1.31 -8.74 -12.59
CA ALA A 188 -1.36 -8.16 -13.92
C ALA A 188 -0.06 -7.43 -14.31
N ILE A 189 0.66 -6.82 -13.36
CA ILE A 189 1.96 -6.19 -13.59
C ILE A 189 3.05 -7.25 -13.76
N VAL A 190 3.02 -8.32 -12.94
CA VAL A 190 3.99 -9.42 -13.06
C VAL A 190 3.86 -10.14 -14.41
N ALA A 191 2.64 -10.25 -14.94
CA ALA A 191 2.37 -10.86 -16.24
C ALA A 191 2.59 -9.93 -17.44
N ALA A 192 2.78 -8.62 -17.19
CA ALA A 192 2.91 -7.64 -18.26
C ALA A 192 4.31 -7.66 -18.88
N GLU A 193 4.38 -7.73 -20.21
CA GLU A 193 5.63 -7.57 -20.95
C GLU A 193 5.83 -6.07 -21.30
N PRO A 194 6.87 -5.41 -20.77
CA PRO A 194 7.08 -3.99 -21.03
C PRO A 194 7.48 -3.74 -22.49
N VAL A 195 6.89 -2.71 -23.07
CA VAL A 195 7.22 -2.23 -24.43
C VAL A 195 7.48 -0.73 -24.35
N GLU A 196 8.47 -0.23 -25.03
CA GLU A 196 8.73 1.19 -25.12
C GLU A 196 7.75 1.86 -26.11
N GLY A 197 6.89 2.72 -25.61
CA GLY A 197 5.99 3.53 -26.40
C GLY A 197 6.37 5.00 -26.40
N GLU A 198 5.47 5.85 -26.90
CA GLU A 198 5.75 7.29 -27.05
C GLU A 198 5.08 8.16 -25.99
N HIS A 199 4.13 7.60 -25.22
CA HIS A 199 3.34 8.37 -24.26
C HIS A 199 3.87 8.30 -22.83
N LEU A 200 3.56 9.34 -22.06
CA LEU A 200 3.68 9.32 -20.61
C LEU A 200 2.38 8.82 -19.98
N VAL A 201 2.48 7.99 -18.95
CA VAL A 201 1.37 7.76 -18.01
C VAL A 201 1.44 8.81 -16.92
N VAL A 202 0.37 9.58 -16.77
CA VAL A 202 0.25 10.64 -15.76
C VAL A 202 -0.83 10.24 -14.76
N TYR A 203 -0.47 10.18 -13.48
CA TYR A 203 -1.43 9.99 -12.39
C TYR A 203 -1.42 11.23 -11.48
N SER A 204 -2.39 12.12 -11.66
CA SER A 204 -2.46 13.42 -11.00
C SER A 204 -3.89 13.75 -10.60
N SER A 205 -4.05 14.54 -9.53
CA SER A 205 -5.32 15.14 -9.14
C SER A 205 -5.74 16.34 -9.98
N GLY A 206 -4.87 16.82 -10.89
CA GLY A 206 -5.17 17.87 -11.86
C GLY A 206 -4.70 19.26 -11.47
N GLU A 207 -3.53 19.38 -10.85
CA GLU A 207 -2.90 20.67 -10.62
C GLU A 207 -2.69 21.42 -11.95
N GLU A 208 -3.18 22.66 -12.03
CA GLU A 208 -3.23 23.44 -13.29
C GLU A 208 -1.84 23.67 -13.90
N ASN A 209 -0.84 23.97 -13.06
CA ASN A 209 0.55 24.17 -13.51
C ASN A 209 1.13 22.87 -14.11
N ALA A 210 0.83 21.72 -13.50
CA ALA A 210 1.28 20.43 -14.01
C ALA A 210 0.65 20.14 -15.38
N MET A 211 -0.64 20.38 -15.51
CA MET A 211 -1.33 20.19 -16.80
C MET A 211 -0.82 21.16 -17.88
N ALA A 212 -0.47 22.40 -17.52
CA ALA A 212 0.11 23.37 -18.45
C ALA A 212 1.48 22.91 -18.97
N ALA A 213 2.38 22.47 -18.09
CA ALA A 213 3.69 21.95 -18.48
C ALA A 213 3.57 20.70 -19.37
N LEU A 214 2.64 19.78 -19.07
CA LEU A 214 2.40 18.60 -19.91
C LEU A 214 1.88 18.98 -21.29
N ARG A 215 0.98 19.97 -21.42
CA ARG A 215 0.51 20.47 -22.72
C ARG A 215 1.64 21.09 -23.54
N ALA A 216 2.44 21.95 -22.89
CA ALA A 216 3.56 22.64 -23.53
C ALA A 216 4.61 21.66 -24.10
N SER A 217 4.81 20.52 -23.44
CA SER A 217 5.77 19.51 -23.90
C SER A 217 5.42 18.87 -25.25
N GLY A 218 4.16 18.88 -25.66
CA GLY A 218 3.67 18.18 -26.86
C GLY A 218 3.77 16.65 -26.80
N VAL A 219 4.31 16.07 -25.72
CA VAL A 219 4.43 14.61 -25.56
C VAL A 219 3.06 14.02 -25.30
N PRO A 220 2.63 12.94 -26.01
CA PRO A 220 1.39 12.27 -25.72
C PRO A 220 1.31 11.83 -24.24
N CYS A 221 0.22 12.16 -23.57
CA CYS A 221 0.00 11.83 -22.16
C CYS A 221 -1.33 11.12 -21.96
N ARG A 222 -1.31 10.00 -21.25
CA ARG A 222 -2.51 9.30 -20.77
C ARG A 222 -2.72 9.62 -19.30
N VAL A 223 -3.75 10.44 -19.02
CA VAL A 223 -3.94 11.10 -17.73
C VAL A 223 -5.02 10.38 -16.94
N TYR A 224 -4.68 9.94 -15.74
CA TYR A 224 -5.53 9.24 -14.77
C TYR A 224 -5.67 10.03 -13.47
N GLY A 225 -6.74 9.81 -12.73
CA GLY A 225 -6.91 10.29 -11.35
C GLY A 225 -7.47 11.70 -11.22
N MET A 226 -7.85 12.36 -12.30
CA MET A 226 -8.40 13.70 -12.30
C MET A 226 -9.61 13.84 -11.37
N ARG A 227 -9.62 14.92 -10.58
CA ARG A 227 -10.75 15.28 -9.73
C ARG A 227 -11.32 16.62 -10.19
N GLY A 228 -12.54 16.60 -10.73
CA GLY A 228 -13.22 17.83 -11.19
C GLY A 228 -12.62 18.45 -12.46
N GLY A 229 -11.84 17.70 -13.23
CA GLY A 229 -11.24 18.09 -14.50
C GLY A 229 -12.10 17.70 -15.71
N PRO A 230 -11.48 17.65 -16.92
CA PRO A 230 -12.12 17.18 -18.13
C PRO A 230 -12.76 15.81 -17.98
N ALA A 231 -13.84 15.55 -18.72
CA ALA A 231 -14.56 14.29 -18.64
C ALA A 231 -13.65 13.13 -19.08
N GLU A 232 -13.79 11.97 -18.40
CA GLU A 232 -13.11 10.75 -18.79
C GLU A 232 -13.42 10.38 -20.25
N GLY A 233 -12.41 9.95 -20.99
CA GLY A 233 -12.52 9.63 -22.42
C GLY A 233 -12.37 10.85 -23.35
N THR A 234 -12.10 12.04 -22.84
CA THR A 234 -11.86 13.25 -23.66
C THR A 234 -10.39 13.47 -23.91
N THR A 235 -10.08 14.29 -24.92
CA THR A 235 -8.72 14.69 -25.31
C THR A 235 -8.60 16.21 -25.31
N ASP A 236 -7.47 16.73 -24.82
CA ASP A 236 -7.12 18.14 -24.87
C ASP A 236 -5.67 18.27 -25.34
N GLY A 237 -5.49 18.57 -26.65
CA GLY A 237 -4.20 18.56 -27.29
C GLY A 237 -3.52 17.18 -27.24
N ASN A 238 -2.37 17.10 -26.58
CA ASN A 238 -1.62 15.89 -26.36
C ASN A 238 -2.03 15.11 -25.09
N LEU A 239 -3.05 15.57 -24.34
CA LEU A 239 -3.54 14.94 -23.11
C LEU A 239 -4.80 14.12 -23.40
N GLU A 240 -4.77 12.82 -23.17
CA GLU A 240 -5.92 11.91 -23.20
C GLU A 240 -6.34 11.58 -21.78
N PHE A 241 -7.54 11.98 -21.35
CA PHE A 241 -8.08 11.74 -20.02
C PHE A 241 -8.75 10.38 -19.96
N LYS A 242 -8.13 9.45 -19.25
CA LYS A 242 -8.53 8.03 -19.21
C LYS A 242 -9.53 7.75 -18.10
N PRO A 243 -10.52 6.88 -18.37
CA PRO A 243 -11.39 6.38 -17.32
C PRO A 243 -10.63 5.50 -16.32
N ARG A 244 -11.15 5.40 -15.10
CA ARG A 244 -10.60 4.50 -14.08
C ARG A 244 -10.81 3.05 -14.51
N SER A 245 -9.73 2.41 -14.91
CA SER A 245 -9.70 1.00 -15.31
C SER A 245 -8.39 0.37 -14.84
N ASN A 246 -8.45 -0.75 -14.14
CA ASN A 246 -7.24 -1.46 -13.75
C ASN A 246 -6.51 -2.04 -14.98
N GLU A 247 -7.24 -2.66 -15.90
CA GLU A 247 -6.67 -3.26 -17.12
C GLU A 247 -6.10 -2.20 -18.06
N GLY A 248 -6.88 -1.12 -18.32
CA GLY A 248 -6.42 0.00 -19.14
C GLY A 248 -5.21 0.69 -18.57
N PHE A 249 -5.14 0.86 -17.25
CA PHE A 249 -3.97 1.44 -16.58
C PHE A 249 -2.72 0.56 -16.71
N VAL A 250 -2.84 -0.75 -16.55
CA VAL A 250 -1.71 -1.69 -16.71
C VAL A 250 -1.21 -1.69 -18.15
N GLU A 251 -2.12 -1.68 -19.12
CA GLU A 251 -1.79 -1.61 -20.55
C GLU A 251 -1.05 -0.31 -20.88
N ASP A 252 -1.56 0.82 -20.39
CA ASP A 252 -0.93 2.11 -20.60
C ASP A 252 0.42 2.20 -19.89
N LEU A 253 0.56 1.64 -18.70
CA LEU A 253 1.81 1.64 -17.94
C LEU A 253 2.88 0.76 -18.62
N ARG A 254 2.54 -0.46 -19.06
CA ARG A 254 3.50 -1.35 -19.70
C ARG A 254 4.04 -0.79 -21.03
N THR A 255 3.21 0.01 -21.75
CA THR A 255 3.56 0.64 -23.03
C THR A 255 4.03 2.09 -22.90
N ALA A 256 4.17 2.62 -21.68
CA ALA A 256 4.65 3.98 -21.46
C ALA A 256 6.14 4.13 -21.77
N ARG A 257 6.54 5.35 -22.18
CA ARG A 257 7.94 5.76 -22.20
C ARG A 257 8.45 6.22 -20.83
N GLY A 258 7.55 6.63 -19.94
CA GLY A 258 7.82 7.06 -18.57
C GLY A 258 6.54 7.37 -17.81
N VAL A 259 6.66 7.63 -16.52
CA VAL A 259 5.54 7.86 -15.58
C VAL A 259 5.72 9.22 -14.90
N VAL A 260 4.63 9.97 -14.76
CA VAL A 260 4.56 11.18 -13.94
C VAL A 260 3.48 11.00 -12.89
N ALA A 261 3.86 10.93 -11.61
CA ALA A 261 2.89 10.68 -10.55
C ALA A 261 3.40 11.15 -9.17
N GLY A 262 2.55 11.02 -8.15
CA GLY A 262 2.97 11.20 -6.76
C GLY A 262 4.00 10.16 -6.30
N GLY A 263 4.53 10.34 -5.07
CA GLY A 263 5.55 9.45 -4.48
C GLY A 263 5.00 8.15 -3.86
N GLY A 264 3.81 7.70 -4.29
CA GLY A 264 3.17 6.50 -3.76
C GLY A 264 3.94 5.23 -4.11
N PHE A 265 4.29 4.43 -3.10
CA PHE A 265 5.18 3.27 -3.23
C PHE A 265 4.72 2.23 -4.25
N SER A 266 3.41 1.91 -4.30
CA SER A 266 2.91 0.82 -5.16
C SER A 266 3.11 1.12 -6.64
N LEU A 267 2.67 2.29 -7.13
CA LEU A 267 2.86 2.68 -8.53
C LEU A 267 4.34 2.83 -8.88
N MET A 268 5.13 3.40 -7.97
CA MET A 268 6.57 3.53 -8.16
C MET A 268 7.24 2.17 -8.31
N SER A 269 6.87 1.19 -7.49
CA SER A 269 7.38 -0.17 -7.58
C SER A 269 6.99 -0.87 -8.89
N GLU A 270 5.77 -0.65 -9.36
CA GLU A 270 5.28 -1.17 -10.64
C GLU A 270 6.04 -0.55 -11.83
N ALA A 271 6.28 0.76 -11.78
CA ALA A 271 7.08 1.46 -12.79
C ALA A 271 8.52 0.94 -12.82
N VAL A 272 9.16 0.78 -11.64
CA VAL A 272 10.53 0.23 -11.53
C VAL A 272 10.61 -1.19 -12.09
N TYR A 273 9.64 -2.05 -11.74
CA TYR A 273 9.59 -3.44 -12.23
C TYR A 273 9.45 -3.52 -13.75
N LEU A 274 8.62 -2.65 -14.34
CA LEU A 274 8.42 -2.60 -15.80
C LEU A 274 9.52 -1.81 -16.53
N GLY A 275 10.57 -1.37 -15.85
CA GLY A 275 11.67 -0.59 -16.44
C GLY A 275 11.23 0.81 -16.92
N LYS A 276 10.19 1.41 -16.29
CA LYS A 276 9.65 2.71 -16.66
C LYS A 276 10.25 3.80 -15.79
N PRO A 277 11.04 4.74 -16.34
CA PRO A 277 11.48 5.93 -15.62
C PRO A 277 10.31 6.70 -15.03
N MET A 278 10.50 7.28 -13.84
CA MET A 278 9.42 8.00 -13.17
C MET A 278 9.85 9.39 -12.70
N LEU A 279 9.02 10.39 -12.98
CA LEU A 279 9.04 11.68 -12.32
C LEU A 279 8.06 11.62 -11.15
N ALA A 280 8.60 11.65 -9.93
CA ALA A 280 7.83 11.52 -8.70
C ALA A 280 7.63 12.87 -8.03
N MET A 281 6.36 13.22 -7.78
CA MET A 281 5.95 14.46 -7.11
C MET A 281 5.24 14.11 -5.79
N PRO A 282 5.96 14.02 -4.67
CA PRO A 282 5.38 13.69 -3.38
C PRO A 282 4.31 14.68 -2.95
N LEU A 283 3.21 14.18 -2.41
CA LEU A 283 2.19 15.02 -1.81
C LEU A 283 2.75 15.73 -0.57
N PHE A 284 2.42 17.01 -0.44
CA PHE A 284 2.84 17.81 0.71
C PHE A 284 2.37 17.17 2.03
N GLY A 285 3.25 17.15 3.03
CA GLY A 285 2.96 16.55 4.33
C GLY A 285 3.03 15.02 4.41
N GLN A 286 3.25 14.32 3.30
CA GLN A 286 3.44 12.85 3.26
C GLN A 286 4.91 12.50 3.14
N PHE A 287 5.64 12.51 4.26
CA PHE A 287 7.09 12.29 4.26
C PHE A 287 7.50 10.92 3.69
N GLU A 288 6.66 9.87 3.82
CA GLU A 288 6.91 8.59 3.18
C GLU A 288 7.08 8.73 1.67
N GLN A 289 6.20 9.50 1.02
CA GLN A 289 6.28 9.74 -0.42
C GLN A 289 7.55 10.51 -0.79
N THR A 290 7.92 11.51 0.02
CA THR A 290 9.18 12.25 -0.15
C THR A 290 10.39 11.32 -0.06
N LEU A 291 10.38 10.40 0.92
CA LEU A 291 11.43 9.41 1.08
C LEU A 291 11.54 8.50 -0.15
N ASN A 292 10.43 7.96 -0.60
CA ASN A 292 10.38 7.08 -1.77
C ASN A 292 10.90 7.77 -3.03
N ALA A 293 10.48 9.02 -3.29
CA ALA A 293 10.92 9.80 -4.45
C ALA A 293 12.43 10.09 -4.43
N ARG A 294 12.97 10.43 -3.26
CA ARG A 294 14.42 10.67 -3.12
C ARG A 294 15.25 9.41 -3.32
N TYR A 295 14.75 8.26 -2.89
CA TYR A 295 15.40 7.00 -3.19
C TYR A 295 15.29 6.65 -4.67
N LEU A 296 14.15 6.88 -5.31
CA LEU A 296 13.99 6.70 -6.75
C LEU A 296 15.06 7.50 -7.53
N GLU A 297 15.24 8.77 -7.19
CA GLU A 297 16.23 9.65 -7.82
C GLU A 297 17.66 9.19 -7.51
N ARG A 298 17.95 8.80 -6.26
CA ARG A 298 19.28 8.30 -5.85
C ARG A 298 19.67 7.00 -6.57
N GLU A 299 18.72 6.09 -6.78
CA GLU A 299 18.97 4.86 -7.56
C GLU A 299 19.15 5.16 -9.06
N GLY A 300 18.80 6.38 -9.50
CA GLY A 300 18.87 6.79 -10.90
C GLY A 300 17.71 6.26 -11.74
N TYR A 301 16.56 6.03 -11.13
CA TYR A 301 15.37 5.52 -11.82
C TYR A 301 14.42 6.62 -12.29
N GLY A 302 14.78 7.87 -12.04
CA GLY A 302 13.97 9.01 -12.43
C GLY A 302 14.33 10.31 -11.71
N VAL A 303 13.36 11.18 -11.54
CA VAL A 303 13.49 12.53 -10.96
C VAL A 303 12.50 12.68 -9.81
N ALA A 304 12.96 13.29 -8.70
CA ALA A 304 12.12 13.76 -7.61
C ALA A 304 11.94 15.29 -7.71
N ALA A 305 10.70 15.76 -7.65
CA ALA A 305 10.39 17.20 -7.69
C ALA A 305 9.21 17.51 -6.75
N SER A 306 9.16 18.75 -6.23
CA SER A 306 8.03 19.23 -5.43
C SER A 306 6.83 19.62 -6.29
N GLU A 307 7.08 20.03 -7.54
CA GLU A 307 6.05 20.45 -8.51
C GLU A 307 6.53 20.15 -9.94
N LEU A 308 5.59 20.05 -10.86
CA LEU A 308 5.87 19.85 -12.28
C LEU A 308 5.94 21.21 -12.99
N THR A 309 7.15 21.62 -13.33
CA THR A 309 7.42 22.75 -14.21
C THR A 309 7.93 22.25 -15.56
N GLU A 310 7.95 23.13 -16.57
CA GLU A 310 8.52 22.81 -17.89
C GLU A 310 9.97 22.35 -17.78
N ASP A 311 10.81 23.05 -17.02
CA ASP A 311 12.24 22.70 -16.81
C ASP A 311 12.39 21.31 -16.14
N VAL A 312 11.54 20.98 -15.17
CA VAL A 312 11.56 19.68 -14.50
C VAL A 312 11.16 18.57 -15.48
N LEU A 313 10.15 18.82 -16.29
CA LEU A 313 9.70 17.86 -17.30
C LEU A 313 10.76 17.69 -18.41
N GLU A 314 11.37 18.76 -18.89
CA GLU A 314 12.47 18.70 -19.87
C GLU A 314 13.66 17.91 -19.32
N ARG A 315 14.07 18.15 -18.07
CA ARG A 315 15.12 17.38 -17.39
C ARG A 315 14.78 15.90 -17.32
N PHE A 316 13.54 15.57 -17.00
CA PHE A 316 13.07 14.18 -16.96
C PHE A 316 13.10 13.52 -18.34
N LEU A 317 12.53 14.19 -19.35
CA LEU A 317 12.49 13.68 -20.73
C LEU A 317 13.89 13.51 -21.33
N GLY A 318 14.79 14.44 -21.06
CA GLY A 318 16.18 14.38 -21.52
C GLY A 318 17.01 13.30 -20.81
N GLY A 319 16.59 12.86 -19.63
CA GLY A 319 17.26 11.82 -18.85
C GLY A 319 16.76 10.39 -19.08
N LEU A 320 15.69 10.20 -19.89
CA LEU A 320 14.99 8.90 -19.99
C LEU A 320 15.91 7.72 -20.32
N ASP A 321 16.83 7.84 -21.23
CA ASP A 321 17.72 6.75 -21.64
C ASP A 321 18.67 6.34 -20.49
N GLY A 322 19.24 7.34 -19.79
CA GLY A 322 20.09 7.07 -18.63
C GLY A 322 19.34 6.43 -17.48
N PHE A 323 18.07 6.78 -17.26
CA PHE A 323 17.23 6.15 -16.25
C PHE A 323 16.86 4.70 -16.63
N ARG A 324 16.60 4.43 -17.93
CA ARG A 324 16.35 3.06 -18.44
C ARG A 324 17.58 2.17 -18.28
N ASP A 325 18.77 2.69 -18.58
CA ASP A 325 20.03 1.95 -18.39
C ASP A 325 20.20 1.54 -16.92
N ARG A 326 19.83 2.40 -15.98
CA ARG A 326 19.84 2.08 -14.56
C ARG A 326 18.79 1.06 -14.17
N LEU A 327 17.55 1.22 -14.67
CA LEU A 327 16.44 0.29 -14.44
C LEU A 327 16.70 -1.09 -15.01
N ALA A 328 17.47 -1.22 -16.10
CA ALA A 328 17.86 -2.50 -16.68
C ALA A 328 18.68 -3.36 -15.72
N GLY A 329 19.32 -2.75 -14.71
CA GLY A 329 20.01 -3.46 -13.62
C GLY A 329 19.13 -3.88 -12.45
N TYR A 330 17.84 -3.51 -12.45
CA TYR A 330 16.91 -3.92 -11.40
C TYR A 330 16.37 -5.32 -11.68
N GLU A 331 16.59 -6.24 -10.74
CA GLU A 331 16.13 -7.62 -10.86
C GLU A 331 15.09 -7.95 -9.80
N GLN A 332 13.97 -8.51 -10.24
CA GLN A 332 12.90 -9.02 -9.37
C GLN A 332 12.20 -10.21 -10.03
N ASP A 333 12.01 -11.30 -9.29
CA ASP A 333 11.36 -12.54 -9.76
C ASP A 333 9.82 -12.48 -9.70
N GLY A 334 9.23 -11.32 -9.91
CA GLY A 334 7.83 -11.07 -9.61
C GLY A 334 7.59 -11.05 -8.10
N ASN A 335 6.67 -11.88 -7.60
CA ASN A 335 6.35 -11.93 -6.17
C ASN A 335 6.95 -13.13 -5.43
N GLY A 336 7.57 -14.07 -6.15
CA GLY A 336 7.91 -15.40 -5.62
C GLY A 336 8.76 -15.38 -4.36
N ALA A 337 9.91 -14.69 -4.38
CA ALA A 337 10.82 -14.63 -3.24
C ALA A 337 10.20 -13.89 -2.03
N THR A 338 9.46 -12.81 -2.30
CA THR A 338 8.80 -12.02 -1.25
C THR A 338 7.69 -12.81 -0.56
N LEU A 339 6.82 -13.49 -1.32
CA LEU A 339 5.73 -14.30 -0.76
C LEU A 339 6.27 -15.48 0.05
N ARG A 340 7.29 -16.19 -0.44
CA ARG A 340 7.97 -17.25 0.33
C ARG A 340 8.52 -16.71 1.65
N THR A 341 9.18 -15.56 1.63
CA THR A 341 9.72 -14.93 2.84
C THR A 341 8.62 -14.57 3.83
N ILE A 342 7.50 -14.02 3.37
CA ILE A 342 6.33 -13.70 4.22
C ILE A 342 5.81 -14.98 4.88
N GLU A 343 5.58 -16.04 4.11
CA GLU A 343 5.06 -17.30 4.61
C GLU A 343 6.00 -17.95 5.64
N GLU A 344 7.28 -18.04 5.34
CA GLU A 344 8.29 -18.56 6.29
C GLU A 344 8.30 -17.79 7.62
N ARG A 345 8.18 -16.47 7.59
CA ARG A 345 8.12 -15.65 8.81
C ARG A 345 6.83 -15.85 9.59
N ILE A 346 5.72 -16.08 8.92
CA ILE A 346 4.42 -16.41 9.51
C ILE A 346 4.52 -17.77 10.24
N GLU A 347 5.08 -18.79 9.60
CA GLU A 347 5.26 -20.12 10.17
C GLU A 347 6.15 -20.09 11.43
N VAL A 348 7.32 -19.44 11.33
CA VAL A 348 8.24 -19.26 12.46
C VAL A 348 7.58 -18.50 13.63
N ALA A 349 6.78 -17.48 13.34
CA ALA A 349 6.08 -16.72 14.37
C ALA A 349 4.97 -17.55 15.07
N ALA A 350 4.22 -18.33 14.30
CA ALA A 350 3.21 -19.24 14.85
C ALA A 350 3.85 -20.29 15.78
N ASP A 351 5.01 -20.83 15.40
CA ASP A 351 5.73 -21.84 16.19
C ASP A 351 6.39 -21.29 17.45
N SER A 352 6.67 -20.01 17.51
CA SER A 352 7.26 -19.36 18.69
C SER A 352 6.27 -19.18 19.87
N ARG A 353 4.98 -19.51 19.69
CA ARG A 353 3.95 -19.39 20.76
C ARG A 353 4.20 -20.38 21.89
N PRO A 354 3.93 -19.98 23.16
CA PRO A 354 3.93 -20.90 24.30
C PRO A 354 3.01 -22.09 24.08
N ALA A 355 3.46 -23.28 24.46
CA ALA A 355 2.77 -24.56 24.19
C ALA A 355 1.39 -24.67 24.86
N ASP A 356 1.18 -24.02 26.01
CA ASP A 356 -0.09 -23.93 26.74
C ASP A 356 -1.16 -23.17 25.92
N LEU A 357 -0.78 -22.07 25.26
CA LEU A 357 -1.66 -21.31 24.36
C LEU A 357 -1.97 -22.09 23.08
N ARG A 358 -1.04 -22.91 22.58
CA ARG A 358 -1.28 -23.81 21.44
C ARG A 358 -2.27 -24.92 21.77
N ARG A 359 -2.20 -25.53 22.98
CA ARG A 359 -3.08 -26.61 23.41
C ARG A 359 -4.50 -26.14 23.75
N ALA A 360 -4.65 -24.97 24.36
CA ALA A 360 -5.97 -24.40 24.69
C ALA A 360 -6.82 -24.16 23.45
N ARG A 361 -6.21 -23.73 22.33
CA ARG A 361 -6.88 -23.45 21.06
C ARG A 361 -7.26 -24.70 20.25
N ARG A 362 -6.50 -25.77 20.32
CA ARG A 362 -6.91 -27.06 19.71
C ARG A 362 -8.22 -27.60 20.28
N ARG A 363 -8.59 -27.19 21.50
CA ARG A 363 -9.84 -27.59 22.16
C ARG A 363 -11.04 -26.71 21.83
N SER A 364 -10.86 -25.46 21.38
CA SER A 364 -11.94 -24.54 21.03
C SER A 364 -12.25 -24.51 19.51
N ARG A 365 -12.25 -25.66 18.84
CA ARG A 365 -12.63 -25.81 17.44
C ARG A 365 -14.15 -25.77 17.28
N THR A 366 -14.76 -24.61 17.47
CA THR A 366 -16.10 -24.33 16.95
C THR A 366 -15.92 -23.50 15.68
N PRO A 367 -16.46 -23.92 14.53
CA PRO A 367 -16.37 -23.13 13.31
C PRO A 367 -17.06 -21.78 13.53
N PRO A 368 -16.62 -20.71 12.84
CA PRO A 368 -17.34 -19.44 12.86
C PRO A 368 -18.78 -19.68 12.44
N VAL A 369 -19.71 -19.01 13.10
CA VAL A 369 -21.14 -19.07 12.77
C VAL A 369 -21.27 -18.56 11.33
N GLY A 370 -21.40 -19.52 10.41
CA GLY A 370 -21.64 -19.24 9.00
C GLY A 370 -22.91 -18.41 8.86
N ARG A 371 -22.86 -17.40 8.01
CA ARG A 371 -24.06 -16.70 7.53
C ARG A 371 -25.09 -17.75 7.10
N GLN A 372 -26.17 -17.91 7.83
CA GLN A 372 -27.38 -18.51 7.28
C GLN A 372 -27.79 -17.61 6.10
N ARG A 373 -27.54 -18.07 4.88
CA ARG A 373 -28.28 -17.57 3.74
C ARG A 373 -29.74 -17.85 4.03
N GLU A 374 -30.54 -16.82 4.21
CA GLU A 374 -31.98 -16.89 4.07
C GLU A 374 -32.28 -17.47 2.68
N GLN A 375 -32.54 -18.74 2.63
CA GLN A 375 -33.30 -19.33 1.53
C GLN A 375 -34.71 -18.73 1.68
N ALA A 376 -34.99 -17.70 0.87
CA ALA A 376 -36.34 -17.26 0.63
C ALA A 376 -37.13 -18.44 0.06
N ASN A 377 -38.15 -18.86 0.77
CA ASN A 377 -39.19 -19.76 0.35
C ASN A 377 -39.81 -19.24 -0.97
N GLU A 378 -39.51 -19.90 -2.05
CA GLU A 378 -40.44 -20.04 -3.17
C GLU A 378 -41.23 -21.32 -2.91
N ASP A 379 -42.38 -21.18 -2.23
CA ASP A 379 -43.43 -22.16 -2.29
C ASP A 379 -44.77 -21.47 -1.94
N GLY A 380 -45.63 -21.42 -2.92
CA GLY A 380 -47.06 -21.44 -2.73
C GLY A 380 -47.83 -20.14 -2.91
N VAL A 381 -48.32 -19.92 -4.12
CA VAL A 381 -49.76 -19.67 -4.30
C VAL A 381 -50.20 -20.28 -5.63
N SER A 382 -51.15 -21.19 -5.49
CA SER A 382 -52.05 -21.69 -6.54
C SER A 382 -52.93 -20.57 -7.10
#